data_76e5994e9c62d98e341aac09ee87bea3
#
_entry.id   76e5994e9c62d98e341aac09ee87bea3
#
_cell.length_a   1.000
_cell.length_b   1.000
_cell.length_c   1.000
_cell.angle_alpha   90.00
_cell.angle_beta   90.00
_cell.angle_gamma   90.00
#
_symmetry.space_group_name_H-M   'P 1'
#
loop_
_entity.id
_entity.type
_entity.pdbx_description
1 polymer ?
#
loop_
_entity_poly.entity_id
_entity_poly.type
_entity_poly.pdbx_seq_one_letter_code
_entity_poly.pdbx_strand_id
1 'polypeptide(L)'
;MIPQSNQSVQSSGGTIDQVNTLAARLRGERRYYLIAAVGIIAVVLAGFSIDFDLLFDMSSLSFLARAHGLVMFAWVGVFFAQVLLVARHRVDLHRRLGISGAALALMIVIVGTYTSIVAARLGGNHLPPGVPAIPFLSASLLLLLTFAVLAGTGLAMRRRPGVHKRLMLLATMLLLDAALVRFISAYTHWSIDAAWVRNLLVLACIVVDTLRYRRFHPAFVAGGLLLLAYDFTQVWLAGTTAWLHFAKWVLT
;
A
#
# COMPACT_ATOMS: atom_id res chain seq x y z
N MET A 1 -32.45 35.21 -45.15
CA MET A 1 -31.18 34.45 -45.13
C MET A 1 -30.41 34.84 -43.89
N ILE A 2 -30.44 34.01 -42.84
CA ILE A 2 -29.71 34.24 -41.58
C ILE A 2 -28.32 33.58 -41.71
N PRO A 3 -27.23 34.24 -41.39
CA PRO A 3 -25.87 33.70 -41.64
C PRO A 3 -25.61 32.51 -40.70
N GLN A 4 -25.20 31.39 -41.27
CA GLN A 4 -24.81 30.14 -40.54
C GLN A 4 -23.47 30.27 -39.78
N SER A 5 -22.82 31.44 -39.73
CA SER A 5 -21.49 31.64 -39.14
C SER A 5 -21.42 31.60 -37.60
N ASN A 6 -22.53 31.74 -36.88
CA ASN A 6 -22.53 31.76 -35.40
C ASN A 6 -22.62 30.37 -34.73
N GLN A 7 -23.07 29.34 -35.46
CA GLN A 7 -23.18 27.99 -34.84
C GLN A 7 -21.82 27.26 -34.78
N SER A 8 -20.93 27.48 -35.71
CA SER A 8 -19.60 26.85 -35.73
C SER A 8 -18.64 27.39 -34.66
N VAL A 9 -18.75 28.66 -34.27
CA VAL A 9 -17.95 29.31 -33.25
C VAL A 9 -18.39 28.85 -31.83
N GLN A 10 -19.69 28.67 -31.59
CA GLN A 10 -20.21 28.19 -30.32
C GLN A 10 -19.88 26.72 -30.09
N SER A 11 -19.84 25.87 -31.11
CA SER A 11 -19.46 24.45 -30.99
C SER A 11 -17.97 24.27 -30.68
N SER A 12 -17.10 25.12 -31.24
CA SER A 12 -15.65 25.06 -30.97
C SER A 12 -15.27 25.52 -29.55
N GLY A 13 -15.94 26.54 -29.03
CA GLY A 13 -15.74 27.01 -27.64
C GLY A 13 -16.08 25.94 -26.60
N GLY A 14 -17.21 25.25 -26.76
CA GLY A 14 -17.62 24.16 -25.87
C GLY A 14 -16.65 22.97 -25.85
N THR A 15 -16.08 22.63 -27.00
CA THR A 15 -15.09 21.56 -27.14
C THR A 15 -13.77 21.90 -26.45
N ILE A 16 -13.29 23.15 -26.60
CA ILE A 16 -12.05 23.62 -25.95
C ILE A 16 -12.21 23.62 -24.41
N ASP A 17 -13.34 24.08 -23.89
CA ASP A 17 -13.60 24.08 -22.45
C ASP A 17 -13.69 22.66 -21.87
N GLN A 18 -14.28 21.72 -22.58
CA GLN A 18 -14.29 20.30 -22.18
C GLN A 18 -12.89 19.71 -22.14
N VAL A 19 -12.05 19.97 -23.14
CA VAL A 19 -10.65 19.52 -23.19
C VAL A 19 -9.83 20.12 -22.03
N ASN A 20 -9.98 21.41 -21.76
CA ASN A 20 -9.29 22.10 -20.67
C ASN A 20 -9.72 21.54 -19.30
N THR A 21 -10.99 21.29 -19.10
CA THR A 21 -11.55 20.71 -17.87
C THR A 21 -11.02 19.28 -17.66
N LEU A 22 -10.99 18.45 -18.70
CA LEU A 22 -10.44 17.11 -18.64
C LEU A 22 -8.94 17.13 -18.32
N ALA A 23 -8.18 17.99 -18.97
CA ALA A 23 -6.75 18.15 -18.73
C ALA A 23 -6.47 18.58 -17.27
N ALA A 24 -7.27 19.52 -16.73
CA ALA A 24 -7.17 19.94 -15.33
C ALA A 24 -7.47 18.79 -14.35
N ARG A 25 -8.50 17.98 -14.62
CA ARG A 25 -8.84 16.79 -13.82
C ARG A 25 -7.70 15.77 -13.82
N LEU A 26 -7.10 15.48 -14.97
CA LEU A 26 -5.99 14.53 -15.09
C LEU A 26 -4.71 15.03 -14.38
N ARG A 27 -4.39 16.33 -14.51
CA ARG A 27 -3.27 16.93 -13.74
C ARG A 27 -3.47 16.80 -12.25
N GLY A 28 -4.66 17.14 -11.79
CA GLY A 28 -4.99 17.02 -10.38
C GLY A 28 -4.92 15.58 -9.86
N GLU A 29 -5.36 14.59 -10.65
CA GLU A 29 -5.26 13.17 -10.30
C GLU A 29 -3.81 12.72 -10.13
N ARG A 30 -2.91 13.10 -11.05
CA ARG A 30 -1.48 12.77 -10.95
C ARG A 30 -0.83 13.38 -9.73
N ARG A 31 -1.18 14.63 -9.41
CA ARG A 31 -0.71 15.30 -8.17
C ARG A 31 -1.14 14.54 -6.93
N TYR A 32 -2.39 14.10 -6.88
CA TYR A 32 -2.91 13.35 -5.73
C TYR A 32 -2.11 12.05 -5.49
N TYR A 33 -1.93 11.22 -6.51
CA TYR A 33 -1.15 9.98 -6.36
C TYR A 33 0.33 10.24 -6.07
N LEU A 34 0.90 11.32 -6.60
CA LEU A 34 2.28 11.70 -6.29
C LEU A 34 2.43 12.14 -4.83
N ILE A 35 1.50 12.97 -4.32
CA ILE A 35 1.49 13.38 -2.91
C ILE A 35 1.33 12.15 -2.00
N ALA A 36 0.42 11.24 -2.32
CA ALA A 36 0.24 10.01 -1.56
C ALA A 36 1.54 9.14 -1.57
N ALA A 37 2.19 9.00 -2.72
CA ALA A 37 3.44 8.24 -2.83
C ALA A 37 4.60 8.90 -2.06
N VAL A 38 4.71 10.22 -2.10
CA VAL A 38 5.70 10.97 -1.29
C VAL A 38 5.40 10.81 0.20
N GLY A 39 4.12 10.91 0.60
CA GLY A 39 3.71 10.67 1.99
C GLY A 39 4.07 9.26 2.48
N ILE A 40 3.85 8.24 1.66
CA ILE A 40 4.25 6.86 1.95
C ILE A 40 5.76 6.77 2.18
N ILE A 41 6.58 7.34 1.29
CA ILE A 41 8.05 7.36 1.46
C ILE A 41 8.42 8.09 2.76
N ALA A 42 7.82 9.24 3.03
CA ALA A 42 8.11 10.00 4.24
C ALA A 42 7.81 9.18 5.51
N VAL A 43 6.67 8.47 5.56
CA VAL A 43 6.31 7.57 6.67
C VAL A 43 7.33 6.44 6.81
N VAL A 44 7.71 5.80 5.70
CA VAL A 44 8.69 4.71 5.71
C VAL A 44 10.05 5.21 6.20
N LEU A 45 10.55 6.33 5.67
CA LEU A 45 11.82 6.91 6.09
C LEU A 45 11.80 7.34 7.56
N ALA A 46 10.71 7.98 8.01
CA ALA A 46 10.55 8.38 9.41
C ALA A 46 10.50 7.17 10.35
N GLY A 47 9.77 6.12 9.99
CA GLY A 47 9.66 4.90 10.81
C GLY A 47 10.96 4.11 10.92
N PHE A 48 11.77 4.11 9.86
CA PHE A 48 13.06 3.39 9.85
C PHE A 48 14.27 4.28 10.15
N SER A 49 14.08 5.59 10.37
CA SER A 49 15.18 6.50 10.72
C SER A 49 15.86 6.16 12.05
N ILE A 50 15.17 5.49 12.95
CA ILE A 50 15.68 5.05 14.26
C ILE A 50 16.67 3.90 14.10
N ASP A 51 16.42 3.05 13.11
CA ASP A 51 17.26 1.90 12.79
C ASP A 51 18.29 2.26 11.71
N PHE A 52 18.62 3.57 11.56
CA PHE A 52 19.47 4.05 10.47
C PHE A 52 20.86 3.42 10.53
N ASP A 53 21.38 3.18 11.74
CA ASP A 53 22.66 2.47 11.95
C ASP A 53 22.60 1.05 11.40
N LEU A 54 21.46 0.36 11.48
CA LEU A 54 21.26 -0.97 10.90
C LEU A 54 21.24 -0.96 9.36
N LEU A 55 20.94 0.18 8.72
CA LEU A 55 21.01 0.30 7.26
C LEU A 55 22.47 0.39 6.78
N PHE A 56 23.39 0.88 7.61
CA PHE A 56 24.81 0.98 7.30
C PHE A 56 25.62 -0.21 7.82
N ASP A 57 25.22 -0.80 8.97
CA ASP A 57 25.81 -2.03 9.48
C ASP A 57 24.77 -3.17 9.49
N MET A 58 24.54 -3.74 8.33
CA MET A 58 23.67 -4.91 8.18
C MET A 58 24.34 -6.22 8.65
N SER A 59 25.57 -6.18 9.16
CA SER A 59 26.30 -7.38 9.60
C SER A 59 25.61 -8.07 10.78
N SER A 60 24.98 -7.30 11.67
CA SER A 60 24.21 -7.79 12.82
C SER A 60 22.88 -8.47 12.44
N LEU A 61 22.36 -8.24 11.22
CA LEU A 61 21.10 -8.81 10.77
C LEU A 61 21.31 -10.17 10.12
N SER A 62 20.38 -11.10 10.37
CA SER A 62 20.37 -12.37 9.65
C SER A 62 20.16 -12.15 8.14
N PHE A 63 20.62 -13.09 7.31
CA PHE A 63 20.40 -13.03 5.85
C PHE A 63 18.93 -12.85 5.50
N LEU A 64 18.05 -13.53 6.23
CA LEU A 64 16.58 -13.47 6.02
C LEU A 64 16.02 -12.07 6.32
N ALA A 65 16.44 -11.45 7.43
CA ALA A 65 16.01 -10.10 7.79
C ALA A 65 16.45 -9.07 6.74
N ARG A 66 17.68 -9.20 6.23
CA ARG A 66 18.21 -8.35 5.13
C ARG A 66 17.42 -8.54 3.84
N ALA A 67 17.17 -9.79 3.45
CA ALA A 67 16.39 -10.10 2.25
C ALA A 67 14.96 -9.56 2.35
N HIS A 68 14.32 -9.72 3.51
CA HIS A 68 12.98 -9.17 3.77
C HIS A 68 12.98 -7.64 3.66
N GLY A 69 13.90 -6.97 4.35
CA GLY A 69 14.01 -5.51 4.30
C GLY A 69 14.23 -5.01 2.87
N LEU A 70 15.18 -5.62 2.12
CA LEU A 70 15.46 -5.25 0.74
C LEU A 70 14.21 -5.37 -0.16
N VAL A 71 13.47 -6.46 -0.05
CA VAL A 71 12.23 -6.69 -0.83
C VAL A 71 11.18 -5.63 -0.49
N MET A 72 11.01 -5.29 0.80
CA MET A 72 10.02 -4.28 1.23
C MET A 72 10.40 -2.86 0.78
N PHE A 73 11.66 -2.45 0.93
CA PHE A 73 12.14 -1.15 0.44
C PHE A 73 12.09 -1.07 -1.08
N ALA A 74 12.46 -2.15 -1.79
CA ALA A 74 12.34 -2.22 -3.25
C ALA A 74 10.90 -2.02 -3.72
N TRP A 75 9.90 -2.59 -3.01
CA TRP A 75 8.49 -2.37 -3.30
C TRP A 75 8.09 -0.90 -3.21
N VAL A 76 8.46 -0.22 -2.12
CA VAL A 76 8.16 1.21 -1.93
C VAL A 76 8.82 2.04 -3.03
N GLY A 77 10.08 1.75 -3.36
CA GLY A 77 10.81 2.41 -4.45
C GLY A 77 10.17 2.19 -5.82
N VAL A 78 9.78 0.95 -6.13
CA VAL A 78 9.09 0.61 -7.38
C VAL A 78 7.71 1.27 -7.43
N PHE A 79 6.94 1.25 -6.34
CA PHE A 79 5.65 1.93 -6.28
C PHE A 79 5.79 3.44 -6.56
N PHE A 80 6.74 4.11 -5.92
CA PHE A 80 7.02 5.52 -6.16
C PHE A 80 7.43 5.78 -7.61
N ALA A 81 8.37 4.99 -8.14
CA ALA A 81 8.80 5.11 -9.53
C ALA A 81 7.64 4.92 -10.51
N GLN A 82 6.74 3.98 -10.26
CA GLN A 82 5.53 3.74 -11.05
C GLN A 82 4.60 4.96 -11.07
N VAL A 83 4.36 5.58 -9.92
CA VAL A 83 3.55 6.79 -9.81
C VAL A 83 4.22 7.96 -10.54
N LEU A 84 5.54 8.12 -10.37
CA LEU A 84 6.32 9.18 -11.01
C LEU A 84 6.34 9.03 -12.54
N LEU A 85 6.49 7.81 -13.06
CA LEU A 85 6.46 7.54 -14.50
C LEU A 85 5.11 7.93 -15.12
N VAL A 86 4.00 7.60 -14.45
CA VAL A 86 2.66 8.03 -14.89
C VAL A 86 2.52 9.55 -14.82
N ALA A 87 3.02 10.19 -13.75
CA ALA A 87 2.99 11.65 -13.60
C ALA A 87 3.79 12.36 -14.71
N ARG A 88 4.90 11.73 -15.17
CA ARG A 88 5.76 12.21 -16.27
C ARG A 88 5.34 11.73 -17.66
N HIS A 89 4.15 11.17 -17.81
CA HIS A 89 3.62 10.65 -19.11
C HIS A 89 4.44 9.49 -19.74
N ARG A 90 5.29 8.80 -18.95
CA ARG A 90 6.13 7.68 -19.42
C ARG A 90 5.44 6.34 -19.16
N VAL A 91 4.24 6.16 -19.73
CA VAL A 91 3.42 4.95 -19.54
C VAL A 91 4.09 3.72 -20.16
N ASP A 92 4.92 3.88 -21.17
CA ASP A 92 5.76 2.84 -21.75
C ASP A 92 6.69 2.20 -20.70
N LEU A 93 7.42 3.02 -19.96
CA LEU A 93 8.30 2.59 -18.90
C LEU A 93 7.54 2.05 -17.68
N HIS A 94 6.40 2.69 -17.32
CA HIS A 94 5.50 2.17 -16.29
C HIS A 94 5.09 0.71 -16.57
N ARG A 95 4.73 0.39 -17.82
CA ARG A 95 4.36 -0.98 -18.21
C ARG A 95 5.53 -1.96 -18.13
N ARG A 96 6.73 -1.56 -18.57
CA ARG A 96 7.94 -2.40 -18.48
C ARG A 96 8.32 -2.67 -17.02
N LEU A 97 8.42 -1.62 -16.20
CA LEU A 97 8.73 -1.74 -14.78
C LEU A 97 7.60 -2.49 -14.01
N GLY A 98 6.36 -2.46 -14.52
CA GLY A 98 5.23 -3.16 -13.94
C GLY A 98 5.40 -4.68 -13.90
N ILE A 99 6.18 -5.28 -14.81
CA ILE A 99 6.51 -6.72 -14.79
C ILE A 99 7.38 -7.03 -13.58
N SER A 100 8.43 -6.22 -13.35
CA SER A 100 9.29 -6.35 -12.15
C SER A 100 8.50 -6.08 -10.87
N GLY A 101 7.55 -5.12 -10.89
CA GLY A 101 6.64 -4.88 -9.79
C GLY A 101 5.75 -6.07 -9.46
N ALA A 102 5.25 -6.80 -10.46
CA ALA A 102 4.46 -8.01 -10.25
C ALA A 102 5.30 -9.16 -9.65
N ALA A 103 6.53 -9.36 -10.14
CA ALA A 103 7.47 -10.31 -9.57
C ALA A 103 7.82 -9.96 -8.10
N LEU A 104 8.03 -8.67 -7.83
CA LEU A 104 8.32 -8.19 -6.48
C LEU A 104 7.13 -8.37 -5.53
N ALA A 105 5.88 -8.17 -6.00
CA ALA A 105 4.69 -8.47 -5.21
C ALA A 105 4.62 -9.96 -4.81
N LEU A 106 4.97 -10.87 -5.71
CA LEU A 106 5.06 -12.29 -5.40
C LEU A 106 6.18 -12.58 -4.38
N MET A 107 7.35 -11.94 -4.54
CA MET A 107 8.44 -12.07 -3.59
C MET A 107 8.07 -11.58 -2.19
N ILE A 108 7.30 -10.48 -2.07
CA ILE A 108 6.77 -10.01 -0.78
C ILE A 108 6.00 -11.12 -0.08
N VAL A 109 5.09 -11.78 -0.79
CA VAL A 109 4.28 -12.85 -0.21
C VAL A 109 5.16 -14.03 0.22
N ILE A 110 6.09 -14.49 -0.63
CA ILE A 110 6.96 -15.63 -0.34
C ILE A 110 7.92 -15.31 0.81
N VAL A 111 8.71 -14.25 0.67
CA VAL A 111 9.73 -13.87 1.66
C VAL A 111 9.06 -13.43 2.96
N GLY A 112 7.98 -12.66 2.88
CA GLY A 112 7.22 -12.24 4.05
C GLY A 112 6.65 -13.41 4.84
N THR A 113 6.04 -14.38 4.16
CA THR A 113 5.51 -15.60 4.81
C THR A 113 6.63 -16.39 5.51
N TYR A 114 7.73 -16.63 4.80
CA TYR A 114 8.86 -17.36 5.37
C TYR A 114 9.48 -16.62 6.56
N THR A 115 9.69 -15.30 6.43
CA THR A 115 10.22 -14.47 7.53
C THR A 115 9.30 -14.47 8.74
N SER A 116 7.98 -14.38 8.53
CA SER A 116 7.00 -14.39 9.63
C SER A 116 7.00 -15.71 10.40
N ILE A 117 7.10 -16.83 9.68
CA ILE A 117 7.18 -18.17 10.31
C ILE A 117 8.48 -18.30 11.10
N VAL A 118 9.62 -17.94 10.52
CA VAL A 118 10.92 -18.03 11.20
C VAL A 118 10.97 -17.11 12.42
N ALA A 119 10.50 -15.87 12.30
CA ALA A 119 10.46 -14.95 13.43
C ALA A 119 9.56 -15.46 14.55
N ALA A 120 8.39 -16.01 14.22
CA ALA A 120 7.48 -16.59 15.21
C ALA A 120 8.07 -17.84 15.91
N ARG A 121 8.83 -18.67 15.18
CA ARG A 121 9.54 -19.85 15.76
C ARG A 121 10.67 -19.43 16.71
N LEU A 122 11.46 -18.43 16.33
CA LEU A 122 12.56 -17.95 17.14
C LEU A 122 12.07 -17.17 18.38
N GLY A 123 10.95 -16.46 18.27
CA GLY A 123 10.37 -15.69 19.37
C GLY A 123 11.29 -14.56 19.86
N GLY A 124 11.07 -14.10 21.09
CA GLY A 124 11.95 -13.13 21.76
C GLY A 124 12.17 -11.84 20.94
N ASN A 125 13.42 -11.46 20.77
CA ASN A 125 13.81 -10.24 20.06
C ASN A 125 13.53 -10.25 18.53
N HIS A 126 13.05 -11.38 17.98
CA HIS A 126 12.64 -11.49 16.58
C HIS A 126 11.18 -11.03 16.36
N LEU A 127 10.45 -10.76 17.44
CA LEU A 127 9.07 -10.28 17.42
C LEU A 127 9.01 -8.82 17.87
N PRO A 128 7.95 -8.08 17.48
CA PRO A 128 7.71 -6.76 18.07
C PRO A 128 7.55 -6.85 19.59
N PRO A 129 8.04 -5.87 20.35
CA PRO A 129 7.96 -5.88 21.80
C PRO A 129 6.53 -6.09 22.31
N GLY A 130 6.35 -7.04 23.23
CA GLY A 130 5.05 -7.36 23.83
C GLY A 130 4.08 -8.15 22.95
N VAL A 131 4.46 -8.56 21.74
CA VAL A 131 3.60 -9.32 20.84
C VAL A 131 3.95 -10.81 20.89
N PRO A 132 3.04 -11.69 21.36
CA PRO A 132 3.28 -13.14 21.37
C PRO A 132 3.33 -13.74 19.95
N ALA A 133 4.03 -14.87 19.78
CA ALA A 133 4.27 -15.52 18.49
C ALA A 133 2.98 -15.89 17.72
N ILE A 134 1.96 -16.39 18.43
CA ILE A 134 0.72 -16.85 17.78
C ILE A 134 -0.11 -15.68 17.20
N PRO A 135 -0.38 -14.59 17.94
CA PRO A 135 -1.00 -13.39 17.37
C PRO A 135 -0.15 -12.73 16.29
N PHE A 136 1.17 -12.68 16.43
CA PHE A 136 2.06 -12.17 15.41
C PHE A 136 1.92 -12.95 14.08
N LEU A 137 1.88 -14.29 14.17
CA LEU A 137 1.75 -15.13 12.99
C LEU A 137 0.39 -14.94 12.30
N SER A 138 -0.72 -14.81 13.07
CA SER A 138 -2.05 -14.54 12.48
C SER A 138 -2.09 -13.20 11.76
N ALA A 139 -1.58 -12.15 12.40
CA ALA A 139 -1.52 -10.81 11.83
C ALA A 139 -0.69 -10.79 10.55
N SER A 140 0.51 -11.37 10.59
CA SER A 140 1.45 -11.34 9.47
C SER A 140 0.95 -12.14 8.26
N LEU A 141 0.44 -13.36 8.47
CA LEU A 141 -0.06 -14.19 7.36
C LEU A 141 -1.33 -13.60 6.75
N LEU A 142 -2.24 -13.06 7.57
CA LEU A 142 -3.45 -12.42 7.07
C LEU A 142 -3.14 -11.09 6.35
N LEU A 143 -2.14 -10.33 6.82
CA LEU A 143 -1.63 -9.14 6.13
C LEU A 143 -1.14 -9.51 4.73
N LEU A 144 -0.30 -10.54 4.61
CA LEU A 144 0.26 -10.98 3.33
C LEU A 144 -0.83 -11.51 2.39
N LEU A 145 -1.83 -12.21 2.92
CA LEU A 145 -2.99 -12.64 2.14
C LEU A 145 -3.79 -11.43 1.63
N THR A 146 -4.07 -10.46 2.49
CA THR A 146 -4.77 -9.22 2.15
C THR A 146 -3.99 -8.42 1.10
N PHE A 147 -2.67 -8.30 1.27
CA PHE A 147 -1.77 -7.71 0.29
C PHE A 147 -1.85 -8.44 -1.06
N ALA A 148 -1.78 -9.77 -1.05
CA ALA A 148 -1.86 -10.58 -2.26
C ALA A 148 -3.20 -10.39 -3.00
N VAL A 149 -4.31 -10.30 -2.27
CA VAL A 149 -5.63 -10.03 -2.84
C VAL A 149 -5.69 -8.63 -3.46
N LEU A 150 -5.24 -7.60 -2.74
CA LEU A 150 -5.26 -6.21 -3.24
C LEU A 150 -4.32 -6.03 -4.44
N ALA A 151 -3.06 -6.44 -4.31
CA ALA A 151 -2.05 -6.30 -5.36
C ALA A 151 -2.38 -7.19 -6.56
N GLY A 152 -2.76 -8.46 -6.33
CA GLY A 152 -3.14 -9.41 -7.37
C GLY A 152 -4.36 -8.94 -8.16
N THR A 153 -5.43 -8.50 -7.48
CA THR A 153 -6.60 -7.92 -8.14
C THR A 153 -6.23 -6.63 -8.87
N GLY A 154 -5.42 -5.76 -8.26
CA GLY A 154 -4.92 -4.56 -8.89
C GLY A 154 -4.16 -4.85 -10.19
N LEU A 155 -3.29 -5.84 -10.20
CA LEU A 155 -2.53 -6.29 -11.39
C LEU A 155 -3.44 -6.95 -12.43
N ALA A 156 -4.38 -7.79 -12.03
CA ALA A 156 -5.36 -8.38 -12.92
C ALA A 156 -6.22 -7.31 -13.62
N MET A 157 -6.58 -6.26 -12.87
CA MET A 157 -7.37 -5.12 -13.37
C MET A 157 -6.53 -4.00 -14.01
N ARG A 158 -5.26 -4.25 -14.38
CA ARG A 158 -4.37 -3.24 -14.96
C ARG A 158 -4.89 -2.54 -16.22
N ARG A 159 -5.81 -3.19 -16.93
CA ARG A 159 -6.52 -2.61 -18.09
C ARG A 159 -7.62 -1.64 -17.68
N ARG A 160 -8.02 -1.61 -16.39
CA ARG A 160 -8.99 -0.68 -15.79
C ARG A 160 -8.24 0.29 -14.86
N PRO A 161 -7.64 1.39 -15.37
CA PRO A 161 -6.73 2.23 -14.59
C PRO A 161 -7.37 2.81 -13.33
N GLY A 162 -8.68 3.06 -13.36
CA GLY A 162 -9.45 3.53 -12.20
C GLY A 162 -9.43 2.55 -11.03
N VAL A 163 -9.49 1.24 -11.29
CA VAL A 163 -9.42 0.17 -10.28
C VAL A 163 -7.99 -0.07 -9.85
N HIS A 164 -7.11 -0.30 -10.86
CA HIS A 164 -5.71 -0.65 -10.66
C HIS A 164 -4.99 0.30 -9.69
N LYS A 165 -5.01 1.60 -9.95
CA LYS A 165 -4.27 2.59 -9.15
C LYS A 165 -4.72 2.64 -7.69
N ARG A 166 -6.03 2.46 -7.43
CA ARG A 166 -6.60 2.50 -6.08
C ARG A 166 -6.24 1.25 -5.28
N LEU A 167 -6.33 0.09 -5.89
CA LEU A 167 -5.94 -1.17 -5.24
C LEU A 167 -4.44 -1.23 -4.98
N MET A 168 -3.59 -0.75 -5.91
CA MET A 168 -2.14 -0.69 -5.70
C MET A 168 -1.77 0.28 -4.57
N LEU A 169 -2.48 1.42 -4.46
CA LEU A 169 -2.29 2.34 -3.35
C LEU A 169 -2.65 1.67 -2.01
N LEU A 170 -3.82 1.04 -1.91
CA LEU A 170 -4.25 0.35 -0.69
C LEU A 170 -3.32 -0.81 -0.31
N ALA A 171 -2.87 -1.61 -1.29
CA ALA A 171 -1.89 -2.66 -1.06
C ALA A 171 -0.57 -2.12 -0.47
N THR A 172 -0.11 -0.96 -0.95
CA THR A 172 1.10 -0.33 -0.43
C THR A 172 0.86 0.29 0.95
N MET A 173 -0.31 0.90 1.18
CA MET A 173 -0.66 1.45 2.50
C MET A 173 -0.78 0.38 3.58
N LEU A 174 -1.24 -0.83 3.24
CA LEU A 174 -1.30 -1.96 4.17
C LEU A 174 0.09 -2.34 4.71
N LEU A 175 1.14 -2.18 3.92
CA LEU A 175 2.52 -2.49 4.34
C LEU A 175 3.15 -1.39 5.22
N LEU A 176 2.46 -0.28 5.46
CA LEU A 176 2.98 0.82 6.31
C LEU A 176 2.99 0.48 7.81
N ASP A 177 2.27 -0.54 8.24
CA ASP A 177 2.13 -0.87 9.67
C ASP A 177 3.49 -1.01 10.37
N ALA A 178 4.46 -1.66 9.74
CA ALA A 178 5.80 -1.82 10.30
C ALA A 178 6.53 -0.48 10.50
N ALA A 179 6.38 0.47 9.58
CA ALA A 179 6.97 1.81 9.69
C ALA A 179 6.22 2.66 10.73
N LEU A 180 4.89 2.57 10.74
CA LEU A 180 4.05 3.31 11.69
C LEU A 180 4.27 2.86 13.13
N VAL A 181 4.35 1.54 13.39
CA VAL A 181 4.66 1.01 14.73
C VAL A 181 6.00 1.57 15.21
N ARG A 182 7.05 1.52 14.38
CA ARG A 182 8.37 2.06 14.74
C ARG A 182 8.31 3.56 15.03
N PHE A 183 7.68 4.33 14.14
CA PHE A 183 7.54 5.77 14.31
C PHE A 183 6.78 6.12 15.60
N ILE A 184 5.63 5.48 15.85
CA ILE A 184 4.80 5.73 17.02
C ILE A 184 5.59 5.39 18.30
N SER A 185 6.21 4.20 18.37
CA SER A 185 6.92 3.75 19.56
C SER A 185 8.15 4.61 19.89
N ALA A 186 8.77 5.22 18.90
CA ALA A 186 9.98 6.02 19.12
C ALA A 186 9.71 7.50 19.42
N TYR A 187 8.72 8.08 18.78
CA TYR A 187 8.50 9.53 18.82
C TYR A 187 7.26 9.94 19.61
N THR A 188 6.46 8.98 20.05
CA THR A 188 5.26 9.28 20.83
C THR A 188 5.23 8.46 22.13
N HIS A 189 4.76 9.09 23.21
CA HIS A 189 4.45 8.38 24.46
C HIS A 189 3.02 7.83 24.47
N TRP A 190 2.33 7.90 23.34
CA TRP A 190 0.93 7.53 23.22
C TRP A 190 0.82 6.08 22.75
N SER A 191 -0.02 5.30 23.42
CA SER A 191 -0.36 3.93 23.02
C SER A 191 -1.36 3.94 21.84
N ILE A 192 -0.98 4.54 20.73
CA ILE A 192 -1.80 4.56 19.51
C ILE A 192 -1.46 3.33 18.68
N ASP A 193 -2.46 2.53 18.34
CA ASP A 193 -2.29 1.43 17.42
C ASP A 193 -2.04 1.95 15.99
N ALA A 194 -0.98 1.47 15.35
CA ALA A 194 -0.59 1.81 13.99
C ALA A 194 -1.71 1.56 12.96
N ALA A 195 -2.54 0.53 13.18
CA ALA A 195 -3.68 0.22 12.34
C ALA A 195 -4.70 1.39 12.28
N TRP A 196 -4.93 2.08 13.40
CA TRP A 196 -5.79 3.27 13.39
C TRP A 196 -5.23 4.39 12.54
N VAL A 197 -3.92 4.66 12.67
CA VAL A 197 -3.24 5.70 11.86
C VAL A 197 -3.31 5.35 10.39
N ARG A 198 -2.99 4.10 10.01
CA ARG A 198 -3.13 3.61 8.64
C ARG A 198 -4.56 3.79 8.13
N ASN A 199 -5.57 3.39 8.89
CA ASN A 199 -6.98 3.48 8.49
C ASN A 199 -7.44 4.91 8.31
N LEU A 200 -6.96 5.86 9.13
CA LEU A 200 -7.21 7.29 8.94
C LEU A 200 -6.56 7.80 7.63
N LEU A 201 -5.36 7.37 7.32
CA LEU A 201 -4.71 7.72 6.04
C LEU A 201 -5.48 7.13 4.85
N VAL A 202 -5.95 5.89 4.95
CA VAL A 202 -6.81 5.25 3.93
C VAL A 202 -8.12 6.01 3.78
N LEU A 203 -8.78 6.35 4.89
CA LEU A 203 -10.02 7.15 4.87
C LEU A 203 -9.79 8.52 4.22
N ALA A 204 -8.71 9.20 4.55
CA ALA A 204 -8.35 10.48 3.93
C ALA A 204 -8.19 10.33 2.41
N CYS A 205 -7.54 9.26 1.94
CA CYS A 205 -7.41 8.96 0.52
C CYS A 205 -8.78 8.71 -0.14
N ILE A 206 -9.68 7.97 0.50
CA ILE A 206 -11.04 7.71 0.01
C ILE A 206 -11.84 9.01 -0.06
N VAL A 207 -11.77 9.85 0.97
CA VAL A 207 -12.48 11.13 1.03
C VAL A 207 -12.00 12.06 -0.08
N VAL A 208 -10.69 12.24 -0.24
CA VAL A 208 -10.11 13.10 -1.29
C VAL A 208 -10.51 12.61 -2.69
N ASP A 209 -10.45 11.29 -2.92
CA ASP A 209 -10.89 10.70 -4.20
C ASP A 209 -12.37 10.95 -4.44
N THR A 210 -13.21 10.73 -3.43
CA THR A 210 -14.66 10.93 -3.50
C THR A 210 -15.03 12.38 -3.76
N LEU A 211 -14.41 13.35 -3.05
CA LEU A 211 -14.62 14.78 -3.26
C LEU A 211 -14.23 15.21 -4.68
N ARG A 212 -13.14 14.64 -5.22
CA ARG A 212 -12.67 14.94 -6.57
C ARG A 212 -13.58 14.43 -7.65
N TYR A 213 -14.08 13.19 -7.51
CA TYR A 213 -14.92 12.55 -8.53
C TYR A 213 -16.41 12.70 -8.27
N ARG A 214 -16.81 13.29 -7.11
CA ARG A 214 -18.19 13.45 -6.66
C ARG A 214 -18.96 12.13 -6.59
N ARG A 215 -18.24 11.02 -6.40
CA ARG A 215 -18.81 9.68 -6.25
C ARG A 215 -17.83 8.74 -5.58
N PHE A 216 -18.33 7.79 -4.81
CA PHE A 216 -17.54 6.70 -4.27
C PHE A 216 -17.05 5.77 -5.38
N HIS A 217 -15.77 5.41 -5.34
CA HIS A 217 -15.24 4.44 -6.29
C HIS A 217 -15.27 3.04 -5.67
N PRO A 218 -15.94 2.03 -6.32
CA PRO A 218 -16.12 0.69 -5.73
C PRO A 218 -14.81 0.02 -5.28
N ALA A 219 -13.72 0.21 -6.04
CA ALA A 219 -12.42 -0.36 -5.67
C ALA A 219 -11.84 0.22 -4.37
N PHE A 220 -12.06 1.52 -4.07
CA PHE A 220 -11.64 2.10 -2.80
C PHE A 220 -12.52 1.63 -1.65
N VAL A 221 -13.84 1.57 -1.86
CA VAL A 221 -14.77 1.09 -0.82
C VAL A 221 -14.49 -0.37 -0.50
N ALA A 222 -14.46 -1.24 -1.51
CA ALA A 222 -14.20 -2.66 -1.30
C ALA A 222 -12.81 -2.94 -0.70
N GLY A 223 -11.77 -2.24 -1.19
CA GLY A 223 -10.42 -2.39 -0.66
C GLY A 223 -10.29 -1.83 0.76
N GLY A 224 -10.93 -0.69 1.09
CA GLY A 224 -10.97 -0.15 2.44
C GLY A 224 -11.71 -1.07 3.42
N LEU A 225 -12.84 -1.64 3.00
CA LEU A 225 -13.56 -2.65 3.80
C LEU A 225 -12.73 -3.92 4.01
N LEU A 226 -11.92 -4.33 3.01
CA LEU A 226 -11.02 -5.47 3.15
C LEU A 226 -9.91 -5.19 4.18
N LEU A 227 -9.38 -3.95 4.24
CA LEU A 227 -8.42 -3.58 5.27
C LEU A 227 -9.05 -3.60 6.68
N LEU A 228 -10.25 -3.06 6.83
CA LEU A 228 -10.98 -3.13 8.10
C LEU A 228 -11.27 -4.59 8.48
N ALA A 229 -11.71 -5.42 7.53
CA ALA A 229 -11.94 -6.84 7.77
C ALA A 229 -10.63 -7.55 8.22
N TYR A 230 -9.49 -7.21 7.63
CA TYR A 230 -8.19 -7.69 8.07
C TYR A 230 -7.94 -7.36 9.55
N ASP A 231 -8.15 -6.10 9.97
CA ASP A 231 -7.89 -5.67 11.35
C ASP A 231 -8.72 -6.44 12.38
N PHE A 232 -9.99 -6.67 12.10
CA PHE A 232 -10.86 -7.45 13.00
C PHE A 232 -10.55 -8.95 12.93
N THR A 233 -10.33 -9.48 11.73
CA THR A 233 -10.15 -10.92 11.54
C THR A 233 -8.85 -11.42 12.14
N GLN A 234 -7.75 -10.65 12.10
CA GLN A 234 -6.47 -11.06 12.67
C GLN A 234 -6.56 -11.29 14.18
N VAL A 235 -7.29 -10.41 14.89
CA VAL A 235 -7.49 -10.52 16.35
C VAL A 235 -8.40 -11.69 16.67
N TRP A 236 -9.54 -11.79 15.97
CA TRP A 236 -10.48 -12.89 16.15
C TRP A 236 -9.83 -14.25 15.85
N LEU A 237 -9.12 -14.34 14.73
CA LEU A 237 -8.45 -15.57 14.30
C LEU A 237 -7.45 -16.07 15.33
N ALA A 238 -6.64 -15.18 15.89
CA ALA A 238 -5.62 -15.52 16.90
C ALA A 238 -6.20 -16.23 18.15
N GLY A 239 -7.48 -15.99 18.47
CA GLY A 239 -8.20 -16.62 19.59
C GLY A 239 -8.91 -17.93 19.25
N THR A 240 -8.98 -18.34 17.96
CA THR A 240 -9.72 -19.55 17.58
C THR A 240 -8.93 -20.82 17.86
N THR A 241 -9.62 -21.90 18.28
CA THR A 241 -9.01 -23.21 18.53
C THR A 241 -8.33 -23.77 17.27
N ALA A 242 -8.95 -23.60 16.11
CA ALA A 242 -8.39 -24.05 14.83
C ALA A 242 -7.06 -23.35 14.52
N TRP A 243 -6.98 -22.03 14.74
CA TRP A 243 -5.75 -21.27 14.56
C TRP A 243 -4.66 -21.71 15.56
N LEU A 244 -5.03 -21.91 16.83
CA LEU A 244 -4.09 -22.35 17.86
C LEU A 244 -3.46 -23.70 17.50
N HIS A 245 -4.24 -24.66 16.97
CA HIS A 245 -3.71 -25.93 16.50
C HIS A 245 -2.77 -25.76 15.30
N PHE A 246 -3.19 -24.99 14.30
CA PHE A 246 -2.38 -24.71 13.11
C PHE A 246 -1.07 -23.99 13.48
N ALA A 247 -1.15 -22.93 14.30
CA ALA A 247 0.02 -22.17 14.71
C ALA A 247 1.01 -23.02 15.51
N LYS A 248 0.54 -23.84 16.43
CA LYS A 248 1.40 -24.80 17.16
C LYS A 248 2.10 -25.75 16.21
N TRP A 249 1.38 -26.31 15.24
CA TRP A 249 1.98 -27.21 14.23
C TRP A 249 3.02 -26.49 13.36
N VAL A 250 2.78 -25.24 12.98
CA VAL A 250 3.74 -24.44 12.20
C VAL A 250 4.97 -24.08 13.04
N LEU A 251 4.81 -23.86 14.36
CA LEU A 251 5.89 -23.40 15.24
C LEU A 251 6.76 -24.55 15.80
N THR A 252 6.27 -25.78 15.74
CA THR A 252 7.08 -26.98 16.01
C THR A 252 7.95 -27.34 14.82
#